data_5799c15cd5fde492e8a1775f2ddb767a
#
_entry.id   5799c15cd5fde492e8a1775f2ddb767a
#
_cell.length_a   1.000
_cell.length_b   1.000
_cell.length_c   1.000
_cell.angle_alpha   90.00
_cell.angle_beta   90.00
_cell.angle_gamma   90.00
#
_symmetry.space_group_name_H-M   'P 1'
#
loop_
_entity.id
_entity.type
_entity.pdbx_description
1 polymer ?
#
loop_
_entity_poly.entity_id
_entity_poly.type
_entity_poly.pdbx_seq_one_letter_code
_entity_poly.pdbx_strand_id
1 'polypeptide(L)'
;MSKVFLDTNVLIYSVDKDSPDKRDDALTLLKQIGHSGSTVLSTQVLQEFYSAATGKLHIPSEEARMLLVKFTVFEVVQVTTERILRAVDISAFHQLSFWDSLIISTAVAARCETLLTEDMNDGQIIEGVRIVNPFA
;
A
#
# COMPACT_ATOMS: atom_id res chain seq x y z
N MET A 1 -16.72 7.67 6.94
CA MET A 1 -15.42 7.23 7.47
C MET A 1 -14.31 7.49 6.47
N SER A 2 -13.18 7.97 6.98
CA SER A 2 -12.00 8.19 6.15
C SER A 2 -11.43 6.88 5.63
N LYS A 3 -11.10 6.83 4.36
CA LYS A 3 -10.44 5.68 3.77
C LYS A 3 -8.92 5.80 3.88
N VAL A 4 -8.28 4.69 4.14
CA VAL A 4 -6.83 4.58 4.32
C VAL A 4 -6.28 3.61 3.26
N PHE A 5 -5.31 4.08 2.48
CA PHE A 5 -4.62 3.25 1.51
C PHE A 5 -3.35 2.69 2.14
N LEU A 6 -3.09 1.40 1.95
CA LEU A 6 -1.87 0.76 2.42
C LEU A 6 -0.92 0.52 1.26
N ASP A 7 0.31 1.05 1.37
CA ASP A 7 1.36 0.72 0.43
C ASP A 7 1.90 -0.69 0.73
N THR A 8 2.58 -1.26 -0.24
CA THR A 8 3.10 -2.63 -0.20
C THR A 8 3.99 -2.90 1.01
N ASN A 9 4.85 -1.94 1.40
CA ASN A 9 5.79 -2.16 2.50
C ASN A 9 5.07 -2.49 3.82
N VAL A 10 3.90 -1.93 4.06
CA VAL A 10 3.12 -2.23 5.28
C VAL A 10 2.72 -3.70 5.31
N LEU A 11 2.26 -4.24 4.18
CA LEU A 11 1.89 -5.65 4.10
C LEU A 11 3.11 -6.57 4.18
N ILE A 12 4.22 -6.18 3.55
CA ILE A 12 5.46 -6.96 3.59
C ILE A 12 5.98 -7.06 5.02
N TYR A 13 6.02 -5.94 5.78
CA TYR A 13 6.48 -6.00 7.16
C TYR A 13 5.62 -6.90 8.04
N SER A 14 4.33 -7.02 7.75
CA SER A 14 3.43 -7.89 8.53
C SER A 14 3.83 -9.36 8.50
N VAL A 15 4.66 -9.77 7.52
CA VAL A 15 5.13 -11.16 7.35
C VAL A 15 6.66 -11.26 7.33
N ASP A 16 7.38 -10.18 7.65
CA ASP A 16 8.84 -10.15 7.62
C ASP A 16 9.42 -10.51 8.97
N LYS A 17 9.86 -11.77 9.12
CA LYS A 17 10.44 -12.28 10.36
C LYS A 17 11.78 -11.65 10.70
N ASP A 18 12.47 -11.06 9.73
CA ASP A 18 13.78 -10.43 9.93
C ASP A 18 13.66 -8.99 10.45
N SER A 19 12.44 -8.45 10.52
CA SER A 19 12.16 -7.11 11.06
C SER A 19 11.06 -7.22 12.12
N PRO A 20 11.36 -7.83 13.30
CA PRO A 20 10.31 -8.16 14.27
C PRO A 20 9.55 -6.94 14.82
N ASP A 21 10.23 -5.81 15.04
CA ASP A 21 9.57 -4.60 15.55
C ASP A 21 8.59 -4.02 14.52
N LYS A 22 9.03 -3.90 13.27
CA LYS A 22 8.14 -3.42 12.20
C LYS A 22 7.03 -4.42 11.89
N ARG A 23 7.32 -5.72 12.01
CA ARG A 23 6.28 -6.74 11.86
C ARG A 23 5.19 -6.57 12.91
N ASP A 24 5.57 -6.38 14.16
CA ASP A 24 4.60 -6.19 15.25
C ASP A 24 3.79 -4.92 15.04
N ASP A 25 4.43 -3.82 14.63
CA ASP A 25 3.74 -2.57 14.32
C ASP A 25 2.76 -2.74 13.16
N ALA A 26 3.18 -3.43 12.10
CA ALA A 26 2.32 -3.68 10.94
C ALA A 26 1.12 -4.56 11.31
N LEU A 27 1.33 -5.63 12.09
CA LEU A 27 0.25 -6.51 12.53
C LEU A 27 -0.74 -5.77 13.42
N THR A 28 -0.25 -4.94 14.34
CA THR A 28 -1.11 -4.11 15.20
C THR A 28 -1.94 -3.15 14.37
N LEU A 29 -1.32 -2.50 13.40
CA LEU A 29 -1.99 -1.57 12.51
C LEU A 29 -3.09 -2.27 11.70
N LEU A 30 -2.78 -3.40 11.07
CA LEU A 30 -3.75 -4.16 10.28
C LEU A 30 -4.94 -4.63 11.13
N LYS A 31 -4.67 -5.00 12.39
CA LYS A 31 -5.72 -5.39 13.31
C LYS A 31 -6.64 -4.21 13.65
N GLN A 32 -6.06 -3.03 13.85
CA GLN A 32 -6.82 -1.82 14.18
C GLN A 32 -7.71 -1.35 13.02
N ILE A 33 -7.15 -1.28 11.80
CA ILE A 33 -7.86 -0.73 10.65
C ILE A 33 -8.69 -1.77 9.90
N GLY A 34 -8.37 -3.05 10.03
CA GLY A 34 -9.03 -4.13 9.29
C GLY A 34 -10.52 -4.27 9.63
N HIS A 35 -10.94 -3.80 10.79
CA HIS A 35 -12.34 -3.86 11.21
C HIS A 35 -13.16 -2.64 10.79
N SER A 36 -12.51 -1.59 10.27
CA SER A 36 -13.18 -0.33 9.96
C SER A 36 -13.96 -0.36 8.63
N GLY A 37 -13.63 -1.30 7.73
CA GLY A 37 -14.19 -1.34 6.38
C GLY A 37 -13.68 -0.24 5.47
N SER A 38 -12.67 0.52 5.88
CA SER A 38 -12.16 1.68 5.16
C SER A 38 -10.73 1.49 4.65
N THR A 39 -10.22 0.26 4.66
CA THR A 39 -8.88 -0.07 4.17
C THR A 39 -8.91 -0.37 2.68
N VAL A 40 -7.99 0.24 1.95
CA VAL A 40 -7.92 0.16 0.48
C VAL A 40 -6.54 -0.30 0.07
N LEU A 41 -6.51 -1.21 -0.89
CA LEU A 41 -5.32 -1.65 -1.61
C LEU A 41 -5.52 -1.40 -3.09
N SER A 42 -4.52 -1.74 -3.91
CA SER A 42 -4.66 -1.76 -5.37
C SER A 42 -4.09 -3.05 -5.94
N THR A 43 -4.39 -3.30 -7.20
CA THR A 43 -3.77 -4.43 -7.91
C THR A 43 -2.26 -4.31 -7.98
N GLN A 44 -1.72 -3.09 -8.07
CA GLN A 44 -0.27 -2.86 -7.98
C GLN A 44 0.30 -3.39 -6.66
N VAL A 45 -0.36 -3.08 -5.54
CA VAL A 45 0.09 -3.52 -4.21
C VAL A 45 0.09 -5.04 -4.12
N LEU A 46 -0.95 -5.69 -4.65
CA LEU A 46 -1.01 -7.16 -4.66
C LEU A 46 0.14 -7.76 -5.48
N GLN A 47 0.42 -7.18 -6.64
CA GLN A 47 1.51 -7.64 -7.52
C GLN A 47 2.87 -7.47 -6.84
N GLU A 48 3.13 -6.30 -6.27
CA GLU A 48 4.38 -6.01 -5.58
C GLU A 48 4.55 -6.88 -4.34
N PHE A 49 3.46 -7.11 -3.60
CA PHE A 49 3.51 -8.00 -2.44
C PHE A 49 3.95 -9.40 -2.83
N TYR A 50 3.33 -9.99 -3.84
CA TYR A 50 3.69 -11.35 -4.26
C TYR A 50 5.16 -11.42 -4.68
N SER A 51 5.61 -10.47 -5.49
CA SER A 51 6.98 -10.42 -5.98
C SER A 51 7.98 -10.32 -4.83
N ALA A 52 7.74 -9.42 -3.87
CA ALA A 52 8.64 -9.24 -2.73
C ALA A 52 8.57 -10.41 -1.74
N ALA A 53 7.38 -10.92 -1.46
CA ALA A 53 7.21 -12.03 -0.52
C ALA A 53 7.95 -13.29 -0.99
N THR A 54 7.83 -13.62 -2.28
CA THR A 54 8.47 -14.80 -2.81
C THR A 54 9.95 -14.58 -3.13
N GLY A 55 10.31 -13.41 -3.67
CA GLY A 55 11.68 -13.12 -4.10
C GLY A 55 12.59 -12.70 -2.96
N LYS A 56 12.15 -11.78 -2.12
CA LYS A 56 12.97 -11.20 -1.05
C LYS A 56 12.85 -11.99 0.25
N LEU A 57 11.63 -12.35 0.64
CA LEU A 57 11.37 -13.04 1.92
C LEU A 57 11.38 -14.57 1.78
N HIS A 58 11.47 -15.07 0.56
CA HIS A 58 11.51 -16.50 0.26
C HIS A 58 10.28 -17.27 0.78
N ILE A 59 9.13 -16.61 0.86
CA ILE A 59 7.87 -17.24 1.23
C ILE A 59 7.45 -18.15 0.07
N PRO A 60 7.06 -19.41 0.34
CA PRO A 60 6.60 -20.31 -0.72
C PRO A 60 5.41 -19.71 -1.50
N SER A 61 5.36 -19.98 -2.78
CA SER A 61 4.33 -19.43 -3.69
C SER A 61 2.91 -19.69 -3.20
N GLU A 62 2.63 -20.89 -2.71
CA GLU A 62 1.29 -21.24 -2.20
C GLU A 62 0.91 -20.40 -0.98
N GLU A 63 1.85 -20.21 -0.06
CA GLU A 63 1.62 -19.38 1.13
C GLU A 63 1.41 -17.93 0.75
N ALA A 64 2.22 -17.40 -0.16
CA ALA A 64 2.07 -16.03 -0.65
C ALA A 64 0.71 -15.84 -1.34
N ARG A 65 0.26 -16.83 -2.11
CA ARG A 65 -1.06 -16.78 -2.74
C ARG A 65 -2.19 -16.75 -1.71
N MET A 66 -2.07 -17.55 -0.66
CA MET A 66 -3.07 -17.55 0.42
C MET A 66 -3.14 -16.19 1.12
N LEU A 67 -1.99 -15.54 1.31
CA LEU A 67 -1.95 -14.19 1.88
C LEU A 67 -2.64 -13.18 0.95
N LEU A 68 -2.41 -13.27 -0.35
CA LEU A 68 -3.10 -12.41 -1.32
C LEU A 68 -4.61 -12.57 -1.23
N VAL A 69 -5.09 -13.82 -1.14
CA VAL A 69 -6.52 -14.09 -1.00
C VAL A 69 -7.08 -13.41 0.25
N LYS A 70 -6.35 -13.46 1.36
CA LYS A 70 -6.76 -12.77 2.60
C LYS A 70 -6.84 -11.26 2.41
N PHE A 71 -5.91 -10.67 1.68
CA PHE A 71 -5.92 -9.22 1.44
C PHE A 71 -7.08 -8.77 0.56
N THR A 72 -7.68 -9.66 -0.22
CA THR A 72 -8.85 -9.29 -1.05
C THR A 72 -10.11 -9.01 -0.24
N VAL A 73 -10.09 -9.22 1.08
CA VAL A 73 -11.17 -8.77 1.97
C VAL A 73 -11.24 -7.23 2.02
N PHE A 74 -10.11 -6.55 1.78
CA PHE A 74 -10.09 -5.10 1.67
C PHE A 74 -10.61 -4.65 0.31
N GLU A 75 -10.91 -3.35 0.18
CA GLU A 75 -11.26 -2.79 -1.13
C GLU A 75 -10.00 -2.82 -2.01
N VAL A 76 -10.07 -3.48 -3.16
CA VAL A 76 -8.93 -3.55 -4.10
C VAL A 76 -9.26 -2.73 -5.33
N VAL A 77 -8.53 -1.62 -5.54
CA VAL A 77 -8.72 -0.73 -6.68
C VAL A 77 -7.94 -1.27 -7.86
N GLN A 78 -8.62 -1.37 -9.01
CA GLN A 78 -7.97 -1.78 -10.26
C GLN A 78 -7.13 -0.63 -10.81
N VAL A 79 -5.89 -0.96 -11.23
CA VAL A 79 -5.03 0.01 -11.91
C VAL A 79 -5.45 0.06 -13.38
N THR A 80 -6.23 1.07 -13.71
CA THR A 80 -6.73 1.28 -15.07
C THR A 80 -5.78 2.17 -15.87
N THR A 81 -5.96 2.20 -17.20
CA THR A 81 -5.20 3.10 -18.07
C THR A 81 -5.32 4.56 -17.62
N GLU A 82 -6.52 4.99 -17.23
CA GLU A 82 -6.74 6.35 -16.75
C GLU A 82 -5.86 6.67 -15.54
N ARG A 83 -5.76 5.74 -14.57
CA ARG A 83 -4.94 5.94 -13.39
C ARG A 83 -3.45 5.97 -13.73
N ILE A 84 -3.03 5.18 -14.72
CA ILE A 84 -1.64 5.19 -15.19
C ILE A 84 -1.29 6.55 -15.81
N LEU A 85 -2.15 7.07 -16.67
CA LEU A 85 -1.93 8.37 -17.29
C LEU A 85 -1.91 9.49 -16.25
N ARG A 86 -2.79 9.43 -15.25
CA ARG A 86 -2.78 10.38 -14.15
C ARG A 86 -1.49 10.29 -13.34
N ALA A 87 -0.96 9.09 -13.15
CA ALA A 87 0.31 8.89 -12.45
C ALA A 87 1.49 9.55 -13.19
N VAL A 88 1.47 9.54 -14.54
CA VAL A 88 2.47 10.24 -15.33
C VAL A 88 2.45 11.73 -15.00
N ASP A 89 1.26 12.33 -14.95
CA ASP A 89 1.11 13.75 -14.64
C ASP A 89 1.58 14.08 -13.21
N ILE A 90 1.22 13.24 -12.24
CA ILE A 90 1.64 13.40 -10.83
C ILE A 90 3.16 13.29 -10.74
N SER A 91 3.76 12.32 -11.39
CA SER A 91 5.21 12.11 -11.40
C SER A 91 5.94 13.34 -11.95
N ALA A 92 5.47 13.89 -13.05
CA ALA A 92 6.07 15.07 -13.68
C ALA A 92 5.93 16.31 -12.81
N PHE A 93 4.75 16.53 -12.22
CA PHE A 93 4.46 17.73 -11.44
C PHE A 93 5.16 17.71 -10.07
N HIS A 94 5.13 16.57 -9.37
CA HIS A 94 5.65 16.46 -8.01
C HIS A 94 7.07 15.91 -7.95
N GLN A 95 7.66 15.52 -9.09
CA GLN A 95 9.00 14.93 -9.18
C GLN A 95 9.14 13.68 -8.31
N LEU A 96 8.12 12.83 -8.35
CA LEU A 96 8.09 11.53 -7.69
C LEU A 96 8.38 10.43 -8.71
N SER A 97 8.80 9.25 -8.22
CA SER A 97 8.89 8.08 -9.09
C SER A 97 7.52 7.76 -9.69
N PHE A 98 7.52 7.13 -10.86
CA PHE A 98 6.27 6.70 -11.48
C PHE A 98 5.48 5.77 -10.55
N TRP A 99 6.17 4.81 -9.92
CA TRP A 99 5.51 3.81 -9.08
C TRP A 99 4.86 4.41 -7.83
N ASP A 100 5.53 5.37 -7.18
CA ASP A 100 4.94 6.12 -6.07
C ASP A 100 3.77 6.97 -6.55
N SER A 101 3.90 7.57 -7.72
CA SER A 101 2.83 8.38 -8.32
C SER A 101 1.60 7.53 -8.66
N LEU A 102 1.82 6.26 -9.05
CA LEU A 102 0.73 5.34 -9.33
C LEU A 102 -0.02 4.95 -8.04
N ILE A 103 0.69 4.78 -6.94
CA ILE A 103 0.09 4.58 -5.62
C ILE A 103 -0.79 5.80 -5.27
N ILE A 104 -0.26 7.00 -5.42
CA ILE A 104 -1.02 8.24 -5.16
C ILE A 104 -2.26 8.31 -6.06
N SER A 105 -2.10 8.04 -7.35
CA SER A 105 -3.19 8.09 -8.33
C SER A 105 -4.34 7.14 -7.94
N THR A 106 -4.02 5.92 -7.54
CA THR A 106 -5.05 4.96 -7.12
C THR A 106 -5.69 5.32 -5.79
N ALA A 107 -4.91 5.87 -4.85
CA ALA A 107 -5.46 6.35 -3.57
C ALA A 107 -6.45 7.50 -3.80
N VAL A 108 -6.13 8.44 -4.69
CA VAL A 108 -7.04 9.54 -5.07
C VAL A 108 -8.32 8.99 -5.70
N ALA A 109 -8.19 8.06 -6.64
CA ALA A 109 -9.34 7.47 -7.32
C ALA A 109 -10.28 6.75 -6.35
N ALA A 110 -9.74 6.13 -5.30
CA ALA A 110 -10.52 5.46 -4.26
C ALA A 110 -11.03 6.43 -3.17
N ARG A 111 -10.69 7.71 -3.27
CA ARG A 111 -11.07 8.75 -2.30
C ARG A 111 -10.47 8.51 -0.92
N CYS A 112 -9.23 8.04 -0.88
CA CYS A 112 -8.51 7.87 0.38
C CYS A 112 -8.00 9.22 0.87
N GLU A 113 -8.11 9.48 2.16
CA GLU A 113 -7.56 10.68 2.80
C GLU A 113 -6.12 10.47 3.25
N THR A 114 -5.74 9.23 3.53
CA THR A 114 -4.44 8.87 4.09
C THR A 114 -3.82 7.75 3.30
N LEU A 115 -2.51 7.85 3.09
CA LEU A 115 -1.67 6.78 2.53
C LEU A 115 -0.63 6.41 3.57
N LEU A 116 -0.64 5.14 4.01
CA LEU A 116 0.35 4.61 4.94
C LEU A 116 1.50 4.00 4.16
N THR A 117 2.68 4.58 4.29
CA THR A 117 3.90 4.13 3.62
C THR A 117 5.14 4.65 4.36
N GLU A 118 6.25 3.91 4.29
CA GLU A 118 7.53 4.42 4.79
C GLU A 118 8.40 5.02 3.69
N ASP A 119 7.97 4.91 2.42
CA ASP A 119 8.81 5.26 1.26
C ASP A 119 8.69 6.71 0.81
N MET A 120 7.76 7.47 1.37
CA MET A 120 7.53 8.86 1.00
C MET A 120 7.68 9.76 2.23
N ASN A 121 7.63 11.08 2.03
CA ASN A 121 7.83 12.05 3.11
C ASN A 121 6.64 12.06 4.07
N ASP A 122 6.88 11.66 5.31
CA ASP A 122 5.86 11.64 6.37
C ASP A 122 5.28 13.04 6.59
N GLY A 123 3.96 13.12 6.63
CA GLY A 123 3.23 14.36 6.84
C GLY A 123 2.97 15.19 5.59
N GLN A 124 3.57 14.86 4.46
CA GLN A 124 3.34 15.56 3.21
C GLN A 124 1.93 15.29 2.69
N ILE A 125 1.32 16.29 2.07
CA ILE A 125 0.03 16.13 1.40
C ILE A 125 0.27 16.23 -0.11
N ILE A 126 -0.10 15.18 -0.84
CA ILE A 126 0.08 15.09 -2.29
C ILE A 126 -1.28 14.77 -2.90
N GLU A 127 -1.75 15.64 -3.81
CA GLU A 127 -3.07 15.49 -4.48
C GLU A 127 -4.21 15.27 -3.46
N GLY A 128 -4.12 15.92 -2.30
CA GLY A 128 -5.12 15.80 -1.25
C GLY A 128 -4.97 14.59 -0.33
N VAL A 129 -3.96 13.76 -0.57
CA VAL A 129 -3.71 12.56 0.24
C VAL A 129 -2.58 12.84 1.23
N ARG A 130 -2.83 12.60 2.51
CA ARG A 130 -1.81 12.76 3.55
C ARG A 130 -0.96 11.49 3.64
N ILE A 131 0.36 11.68 3.55
CA ILE A 131 1.33 10.60 3.72
C ILE A 131 1.61 10.42 5.21
N VAL A 132 1.49 9.20 5.70
CA VAL A 132 1.82 8.85 7.10
C VAL A 132 2.73 7.65 7.12
N ASN A 133 3.88 7.78 7.78
CA ASN A 133 4.78 6.66 8.02
C ASN A 133 4.38 5.96 9.32
N PRO A 134 3.79 4.75 9.25
CA PRO A 134 3.32 4.06 10.46
C PRO A 134 4.46 3.49 11.31
N PHE A 135 5.70 3.53 10.81
CA PHE A 135 6.88 2.99 11.48
C PHE A 135 7.80 4.09 12.04
N ALA A 136 7.39 5.33 11.90
CA ALA A 136 8.19 6.46 12.40
C ALA A 136 8.11 6.60 13.92
#